data_cec2ac62eb985798116e06eb41b3c2d0
#
_entry.id   cec2ac62eb985798116e06eb41b3c2d0
#
_cell.length_a   1.000
_cell.length_b   1.000
_cell.length_c   1.000
_cell.angle_alpha   90.00
_cell.angle_beta   90.00
_cell.angle_gamma   90.00
#
_symmetry.space_group_name_H-M   'P 1'
#
loop_
_entity.id
_entity.type
_entity.pdbx_description
1 polymer ?
#
loop_
_entity_poly.entity_id
_entity_poly.type
_entity_poly.pdbx_seq_one_letter_code
_entity_poly.pdbx_strand_id
1 'polypeptide(L)'
;MFPVYIGYDPNETVAYHVLAHSILARASIPVSVAPLMRSQIGQLYTRPRGPTESTEFSLTRFLVPALSGYQGWSMFIDCDMLCLADVAELAALAQRNPDKAVLVCKHDYVPRTERKFLDQVQTKYPRKNWSSVMLFNNARCRALSPEYVNTASGLDLHRFHWLKDEDIGDIPLQWNWLVGEYERTADAKIVHYTLGGPYFDEYRDCDYADEWREEHRRLNHATNRPKKASG
;
A
#
# COMPACT_ATOMS: atom_id res chain seq x y z
N MET A 1 -18.11 5.47 2.99
CA MET A 1 -17.04 4.62 3.56
C MET A 1 -15.87 4.67 2.58
N PHE A 2 -14.62 4.86 3.07
CA PHE A 2 -13.42 4.93 2.22
C PHE A 2 -12.80 3.53 2.11
N PRO A 3 -12.79 2.91 0.91
CA PRO A 3 -12.25 1.57 0.71
C PRO A 3 -10.72 1.58 0.69
N VAL A 4 -10.10 0.71 1.47
CA VAL A 4 -8.65 0.48 1.53
C VAL A 4 -8.38 -0.99 1.22
N TYR A 5 -7.68 -1.23 0.12
CA TYR A 5 -7.22 -2.55 -0.29
C TYR A 5 -5.74 -2.70 0.10
N ILE A 6 -5.46 -3.65 0.96
CA ILE A 6 -4.08 -3.96 1.36
C ILE A 6 -3.62 -5.20 0.60
N GLY A 7 -2.47 -5.11 -0.06
CA GLY A 7 -1.85 -6.26 -0.69
C GLY A 7 -1.62 -7.37 0.35
N TYR A 8 -1.92 -8.63 0.01
CA TYR A 8 -1.72 -9.75 0.91
C TYR A 8 -0.71 -10.73 0.35
N ASP A 9 0.36 -10.99 1.13
CA ASP A 9 1.33 -12.04 0.86
C ASP A 9 1.37 -13.02 2.04
N PRO A 10 1.28 -14.35 1.80
CA PRO A 10 1.37 -15.34 2.86
C PRO A 10 2.68 -15.30 3.66
N ASN A 11 3.77 -14.80 3.06
CA ASN A 11 5.06 -14.65 3.75
C ASN A 11 5.09 -13.45 4.71
N GLU A 12 4.13 -12.52 4.59
CA GLU A 12 4.06 -11.27 5.35
C GLU A 12 2.70 -11.09 6.05
N THR A 13 2.06 -12.18 6.43
CA THR A 13 0.72 -12.16 7.06
C THR A 13 0.64 -11.23 8.27
N VAL A 14 1.65 -11.25 9.14
CA VAL A 14 1.69 -10.39 10.33
C VAL A 14 1.75 -8.92 9.95
N ALA A 15 2.48 -8.56 8.90
CA ALA A 15 2.58 -7.19 8.41
C ALA A 15 1.21 -6.67 7.95
N TYR A 16 0.46 -7.46 7.17
CA TYR A 16 -0.91 -7.13 6.80
C TYR A 16 -1.78 -6.80 8.01
N HIS A 17 -1.76 -7.64 9.06
CA HIS A 17 -2.61 -7.46 10.23
C HIS A 17 -2.23 -6.21 11.04
N VAL A 18 -0.94 -5.93 11.19
CA VAL A 18 -0.45 -4.74 11.89
C VAL A 18 -0.83 -3.48 11.11
N LEU A 19 -0.65 -3.47 9.78
CA LEU A 19 -1.06 -2.35 8.95
C LEU A 19 -2.57 -2.10 9.02
N ALA A 20 -3.38 -3.15 8.86
CA ALA A 20 -4.83 -3.03 8.94
C ALA A 20 -5.29 -2.45 10.29
N HIS A 21 -4.72 -2.95 11.40
CA HIS A 21 -4.99 -2.41 12.73
C HIS A 21 -4.57 -0.94 12.85
N SER A 22 -3.38 -0.59 12.37
CA SER A 22 -2.84 0.77 12.48
C SER A 22 -3.70 1.81 11.73
N ILE A 23 -4.27 1.43 10.57
CA ILE A 23 -5.22 2.25 9.82
C ILE A 23 -6.52 2.41 10.60
N LEU A 24 -7.13 1.30 11.04
CA LEU A 24 -8.41 1.31 11.75
C LEU A 24 -8.33 2.06 13.08
N ALA A 25 -7.22 1.94 13.80
CA ALA A 25 -7.02 2.59 15.08
C ALA A 25 -6.92 4.13 15.00
N ARG A 26 -6.52 4.66 13.83
CA ARG A 26 -6.29 6.10 13.61
C ARG A 26 -7.32 6.78 12.73
N ALA A 27 -8.13 6.01 12.01
CA ALA A 27 -9.12 6.59 11.09
C ALA A 27 -10.22 7.34 11.83
N SER A 28 -10.38 8.64 11.55
CA SER A 28 -11.50 9.47 12.03
C SER A 28 -12.73 9.39 11.15
N ILE A 29 -12.64 8.74 9.97
CA ILE A 29 -13.73 8.51 9.03
C ILE A 29 -14.04 7.01 8.93
N PRO A 30 -15.26 6.63 8.48
CA PRO A 30 -15.55 5.23 8.18
C PRO A 30 -14.66 4.70 7.05
N VAL A 31 -13.85 3.68 7.34
CA VAL A 31 -13.02 2.95 6.38
C VAL A 31 -13.47 1.50 6.27
N SER A 32 -13.27 0.89 5.10
CA SER A 32 -13.36 -0.56 4.93
C SER A 32 -11.99 -1.08 4.48
N VAL A 33 -11.42 -1.99 5.27
CA VAL A 33 -10.12 -2.59 4.96
C VAL A 33 -10.36 -3.99 4.40
N ALA A 34 -9.85 -4.25 3.19
CA ALA A 34 -9.99 -5.53 2.52
C ALA A 34 -8.60 -6.09 2.13
N PRO A 35 -8.31 -7.37 2.42
CA PRO A 35 -7.12 -8.01 1.88
C PRO A 35 -7.27 -8.22 0.38
N LEU A 36 -6.26 -7.82 -0.39
CA LEU A 36 -6.17 -8.15 -1.81
C LEU A 36 -5.41 -9.47 -1.96
N MET A 37 -6.14 -10.59 -1.83
CA MET A 37 -5.60 -11.94 -1.90
C MET A 37 -5.77 -12.50 -3.31
N ARG A 38 -4.65 -12.83 -3.98
CA ARG A 38 -4.65 -13.42 -5.32
C ARG A 38 -5.54 -14.67 -5.42
N SER A 39 -5.50 -15.53 -4.41
CA SER A 39 -6.32 -16.78 -4.37
C SER A 39 -7.83 -16.54 -4.35
N GLN A 40 -8.28 -15.35 -3.90
CA GLN A 40 -9.71 -14.99 -3.82
C GLN A 40 -10.24 -14.28 -5.07
N ILE A 41 -9.36 -13.81 -5.95
CA ILE A 41 -9.73 -13.04 -7.16
C ILE A 41 -9.45 -13.82 -8.46
N GLY A 42 -9.34 -15.15 -8.38
CA GLY A 42 -8.95 -16.01 -9.49
C GLY A 42 -9.83 -15.91 -10.75
N GLN A 43 -11.06 -15.43 -10.65
CA GLN A 43 -11.91 -15.16 -11.82
C GLN A 43 -11.50 -13.87 -12.56
N LEU A 44 -10.90 -12.90 -11.86
CA LEU A 44 -10.47 -11.62 -12.40
C LEU A 44 -8.99 -11.61 -12.76
N TYR A 45 -8.17 -12.43 -12.07
CA TYR A 45 -6.72 -12.49 -12.25
C TYR A 45 -6.30 -13.94 -12.55
N THR A 46 -6.01 -14.22 -13.82
CA THR A 46 -5.74 -15.57 -14.33
C THR A 46 -4.29 -15.82 -14.74
N ARG A 47 -3.47 -14.75 -14.84
CA ARG A 47 -2.07 -14.92 -15.26
C ARG A 47 -1.26 -15.65 -14.17
N PRO A 48 -0.30 -16.52 -14.57
CA PRO A 48 0.63 -17.15 -13.63
C PRO A 48 1.55 -16.08 -13.00
N ARG A 49 2.03 -16.36 -11.78
CA ARG A 49 3.07 -15.52 -11.14
C ARG A 49 4.37 -15.60 -11.95
N GLY A 50 4.89 -14.44 -12.32
CA GLY A 50 6.16 -14.35 -13.02
C GLY A 50 7.35 -14.39 -12.04
N PRO A 51 8.56 -14.76 -12.51
CA PRO A 51 9.74 -14.86 -11.66
C PRO A 51 10.25 -13.51 -11.12
N THR A 52 9.79 -12.40 -11.70
CA THR A 52 10.15 -11.04 -11.29
C THR A 52 9.11 -10.39 -10.36
N GLU A 53 8.01 -11.08 -10.06
CA GLU A 53 6.99 -10.61 -9.13
C GLU A 53 7.43 -10.90 -7.69
N SER A 54 7.83 -9.87 -6.96
CA SER A 54 8.35 -10.00 -5.60
C SER A 54 7.28 -10.42 -4.57
N THR A 55 6.01 -10.07 -4.80
CA THR A 55 4.88 -10.37 -3.91
C THR A 55 3.70 -10.92 -4.69
N GLU A 56 2.77 -11.62 -4.01
CA GLU A 56 1.53 -12.12 -4.61
C GLU A 56 0.63 -10.99 -5.16
N PHE A 57 0.79 -9.77 -4.65
CA PHE A 57 0.02 -8.61 -5.07
C PHE A 57 0.76 -7.67 -6.03
N SER A 58 1.92 -8.07 -6.54
CA SER A 58 2.74 -7.23 -7.44
C SER A 58 1.92 -6.64 -8.59
N LEU A 59 1.05 -7.40 -9.23
CA LEU A 59 0.23 -6.94 -10.35
C LEU A 59 -1.27 -6.88 -10.02
N THR A 60 -1.74 -7.65 -9.06
CA THR A 60 -3.17 -7.63 -8.68
C THR A 60 -3.62 -6.28 -8.11
N ARG A 61 -2.67 -5.47 -7.60
CA ARG A 61 -2.93 -4.09 -7.13
C ARG A 61 -3.63 -3.21 -8.17
N PHE A 62 -3.39 -3.48 -9.45
CA PHE A 62 -4.00 -2.75 -10.56
C PHE A 62 -5.44 -3.17 -10.86
N LEU A 63 -5.96 -4.20 -10.19
CA LEU A 63 -7.38 -4.59 -10.25
C LEU A 63 -8.28 -3.81 -9.28
N VAL A 64 -7.72 -3.00 -8.40
CA VAL A 64 -8.50 -2.25 -7.39
C VAL A 64 -9.63 -1.42 -8.02
N PRO A 65 -9.44 -0.70 -9.16
CA PRO A 65 -10.55 -0.01 -9.81
C PRO A 65 -11.68 -0.94 -10.25
N ALA A 66 -11.36 -2.11 -10.82
CA ALA A 66 -12.36 -3.10 -11.23
C ALA A 66 -13.08 -3.71 -10.03
N LEU A 67 -12.36 -4.04 -8.95
CA LEU A 67 -12.92 -4.55 -7.69
C LEU A 67 -13.85 -3.52 -7.02
N SER A 68 -13.59 -2.23 -7.23
CA SER A 68 -14.42 -1.11 -6.75
C SER A 68 -15.59 -0.80 -7.70
N GLY A 69 -15.83 -1.62 -8.75
CA GLY A 69 -16.87 -1.39 -9.76
C GLY A 69 -16.66 -0.11 -10.57
N TYR A 70 -15.44 0.41 -10.62
CA TYR A 70 -15.07 1.68 -11.24
C TYR A 70 -15.85 2.88 -10.66
N GLN A 71 -16.14 2.87 -9.36
CA GLN A 71 -16.91 3.92 -8.70
C GLN A 71 -16.13 4.53 -7.53
N GLY A 72 -16.27 5.85 -7.36
CA GLY A 72 -15.68 6.60 -6.25
C GLY A 72 -14.16 6.55 -6.22
N TRP A 73 -13.60 6.80 -5.05
CA TRP A 73 -12.19 6.69 -4.75
C TRP A 73 -11.89 5.48 -3.88
N SER A 74 -10.78 4.84 -4.11
CA SER A 74 -10.25 3.76 -3.26
C SER A 74 -8.73 3.89 -3.10
N MET A 75 -8.21 3.32 -2.03
CA MET A 75 -6.78 3.26 -1.76
C MET A 75 -6.28 1.84 -1.96
N PHE A 76 -5.12 1.70 -2.61
CA PHE A 76 -4.27 0.52 -2.52
C PHE A 76 -3.02 0.86 -1.70
N ILE A 77 -2.56 -0.10 -0.90
CA ILE A 77 -1.34 0.00 -0.09
C ILE A 77 -0.68 -1.38 0.04
N ASP A 78 0.65 -1.43 -0.04
CA ASP A 78 1.44 -2.64 0.22
C ASP A 78 1.32 -3.05 1.70
N CYS A 79 1.43 -4.35 2.03
CA CYS A 79 1.27 -4.83 3.41
C CYS A 79 2.44 -4.51 4.33
N ASP A 80 3.63 -4.32 3.77
CA ASP A 80 4.88 -4.06 4.48
C ASP A 80 5.01 -2.59 4.95
N MET A 81 3.90 -2.03 5.44
CA MET A 81 3.81 -0.64 5.89
C MET A 81 3.24 -0.53 7.31
N LEU A 82 3.43 0.64 7.91
CA LEU A 82 2.82 1.03 9.18
C LEU A 82 2.20 2.42 9.04
N CYS A 83 0.90 2.54 9.35
CA CYS A 83 0.20 3.82 9.34
C CYS A 83 0.36 4.52 10.70
N LEU A 84 0.88 5.75 10.68
CA LEU A 84 1.14 6.57 11.87
C LEU A 84 0.20 7.79 11.97
N ALA A 85 -0.60 8.06 10.92
CA ALA A 85 -1.49 9.22 10.85
C ALA A 85 -2.92 8.82 10.44
N ASP A 86 -3.83 9.80 10.41
CA ASP A 86 -5.21 9.58 10.02
C ASP A 86 -5.37 9.55 8.49
N VAL A 87 -5.82 8.43 7.95
CA VAL A 87 -6.07 8.26 6.50
C VAL A 87 -7.21 9.15 5.97
N ALA A 88 -7.96 9.83 6.84
CA ALA A 88 -8.92 10.85 6.44
C ALA A 88 -8.26 11.98 5.63
N GLU A 89 -6.99 12.28 5.91
CA GLU A 89 -6.24 13.28 5.13
C GLU A 89 -6.03 12.82 3.67
N LEU A 90 -5.78 11.52 3.44
CA LEU A 90 -5.68 10.95 2.09
C LEU A 90 -7.03 10.95 1.37
N ALA A 91 -8.10 10.61 2.08
CA ALA A 91 -9.46 10.70 1.52
C ALA A 91 -9.81 12.14 1.13
N ALA A 92 -9.45 13.12 1.96
CA ALA A 92 -9.63 14.54 1.65
C ALA A 92 -8.75 15.01 0.48
N LEU A 93 -7.50 14.49 0.38
CA LEU A 93 -6.61 14.79 -0.76
C LEU A 93 -7.23 14.27 -2.07
N ALA A 94 -7.77 13.05 -2.08
CA ALA A 94 -8.47 12.48 -3.21
C ALA A 94 -9.63 13.39 -3.68
N GLN A 95 -10.46 13.86 -2.77
CA GLN A 95 -11.59 14.74 -3.10
C GLN A 95 -11.17 16.10 -3.68
N ARG A 96 -9.99 16.60 -3.32
CA ARG A 96 -9.44 17.86 -3.87
C ARG A 96 -8.82 17.71 -5.25
N ASN A 97 -8.66 16.49 -5.76
CA ASN A 97 -8.03 16.19 -7.05
C ASN A 97 -8.97 15.39 -7.99
N PRO A 98 -10.22 15.84 -8.25
CA PRO A 98 -11.21 15.07 -8.99
C PRO A 98 -10.85 14.86 -10.47
N ASP A 99 -9.95 15.67 -11.00
CA ASP A 99 -9.43 15.63 -12.36
C ASP A 99 -8.36 14.54 -12.57
N LYS A 100 -7.74 14.03 -11.50
CA LYS A 100 -6.71 13.00 -11.58
C LYS A 100 -7.32 11.60 -11.63
N ALA A 101 -6.65 10.69 -12.36
CA ALA A 101 -7.00 9.28 -12.38
C ALA A 101 -6.38 8.51 -11.20
N VAL A 102 -5.15 8.86 -10.84
CA VAL A 102 -4.46 8.27 -9.69
C VAL A 102 -3.61 9.31 -8.99
N LEU A 103 -3.49 9.20 -7.65
CA LEU A 103 -2.51 9.95 -6.90
C LEU A 103 -1.49 8.97 -6.31
N VAL A 104 -0.20 9.33 -6.35
CA VAL A 104 0.93 8.49 -5.90
C VAL A 104 2.00 9.33 -5.23
N CYS A 105 2.81 8.70 -4.38
CA CYS A 105 4.06 9.31 -3.91
C CYS A 105 5.11 9.20 -5.03
N LYS A 106 5.50 10.33 -5.60
CA LYS A 106 6.49 10.38 -6.70
C LYS A 106 7.90 10.35 -6.13
N HIS A 107 8.39 9.15 -5.87
CA HIS A 107 9.76 8.96 -5.41
C HIS A 107 10.75 9.24 -6.56
N ASP A 108 11.75 10.06 -6.26
CA ASP A 108 12.91 10.31 -7.12
C ASP A 108 14.17 9.97 -6.30
N TYR A 109 14.58 8.71 -6.34
CA TYR A 109 15.74 8.22 -5.61
C TYR A 109 16.43 7.05 -6.34
N VAL A 110 17.70 6.87 -6.01
CA VAL A 110 18.47 5.69 -6.46
C VAL A 110 18.57 4.72 -5.28
N PRO A 111 18.09 3.48 -5.43
CA PRO A 111 18.17 2.48 -4.36
C PRO A 111 19.60 2.32 -3.82
N ARG A 112 19.74 2.31 -2.50
CA ARG A 112 21.04 2.19 -1.80
C ARG A 112 21.58 0.76 -1.81
N THR A 113 20.70 -0.24 -1.97
CA THR A 113 21.06 -1.66 -1.95
C THR A 113 20.67 -2.36 -3.26
N GLU A 114 21.40 -3.43 -3.62
CA GLU A 114 21.09 -4.24 -4.80
C GLU A 114 20.12 -5.39 -4.49
N ARG A 115 19.91 -5.70 -3.22
CA ARG A 115 19.04 -6.78 -2.74
C ARG A 115 18.15 -6.29 -1.59
N LYS A 116 17.02 -6.97 -1.42
CA LYS A 116 16.04 -6.77 -0.36
C LYS A 116 15.67 -8.10 0.28
N PHE A 117 14.68 -8.12 1.21
CA PHE A 117 14.25 -9.31 1.93
C PHE A 117 14.06 -10.53 1.01
N LEU A 118 14.27 -11.74 1.55
CA LEU A 118 14.25 -13.01 0.80
C LEU A 118 15.24 -13.03 -0.39
N ASP A 119 16.35 -12.31 -0.27
CA ASP A 119 17.45 -12.24 -1.25
C ASP A 119 17.02 -11.78 -2.67
N GLN A 120 15.91 -11.08 -2.77
CA GLN A 120 15.37 -10.61 -4.04
C GLN A 120 16.20 -9.47 -4.63
N VAL A 121 16.43 -9.52 -5.95
CA VAL A 121 17.15 -8.47 -6.68
C VAL A 121 16.31 -7.18 -6.71
N GLN A 122 16.90 -6.06 -6.31
CA GLN A 122 16.29 -4.75 -6.38
C GLN A 122 16.45 -4.16 -7.78
N THR A 123 15.40 -4.23 -8.61
CA THR A 123 15.43 -3.69 -9.98
C THR A 123 15.33 -2.17 -9.99
N LYS A 124 16.19 -1.51 -10.80
CA LYS A 124 16.10 -0.07 -11.05
C LYS A 124 15.21 0.18 -12.27
N TYR A 125 14.13 0.94 -12.11
CA TYR A 125 13.27 1.38 -13.21
C TYR A 125 12.60 2.72 -12.86
N PRO A 126 12.22 3.54 -13.86
CA PRO A 126 11.48 4.78 -13.64
C PRO A 126 10.18 4.56 -12.86
N ARG A 127 9.82 5.49 -11.98
CA ARG A 127 8.60 5.46 -11.14
C ARG A 127 8.58 4.29 -10.13
N LYS A 128 9.77 3.85 -9.70
CA LYS A 128 9.88 2.81 -8.68
C LYS A 128 9.18 3.26 -7.37
N ASN A 129 8.47 2.33 -6.72
CA ASN A 129 7.67 2.53 -5.50
C ASN A 129 6.49 3.52 -5.63
N TRP A 130 6.21 4.06 -6.81
CA TRP A 130 5.01 4.88 -7.00
C TRP A 130 3.72 4.08 -6.80
N SER A 131 3.72 2.81 -7.15
CA SER A 131 2.55 1.93 -7.06
C SER A 131 2.35 1.25 -5.70
N SER A 132 3.18 1.56 -4.70
CA SER A 132 3.04 0.97 -3.37
C SER A 132 1.97 1.64 -2.50
N VAL A 133 1.68 2.93 -2.76
CA VAL A 133 0.52 3.66 -2.22
C VAL A 133 -0.16 4.38 -3.38
N MET A 134 -1.41 4.02 -3.67
CA MET A 134 -2.19 4.62 -4.76
C MET A 134 -3.58 5.00 -4.27
N LEU A 135 -4.01 6.23 -4.58
CA LEU A 135 -5.41 6.62 -4.49
C LEU A 135 -5.99 6.61 -5.89
N PHE A 136 -6.89 5.68 -6.17
CA PHE A 136 -7.55 5.54 -7.46
C PHE A 136 -8.85 6.34 -7.52
N ASN A 137 -8.98 7.24 -8.48
CA ASN A 137 -10.27 7.69 -8.98
C ASN A 137 -10.82 6.60 -9.91
N ASN A 138 -11.55 5.66 -9.33
CA ASN A 138 -11.89 4.40 -10.00
C ASN A 138 -12.58 4.63 -11.36
N ALA A 139 -13.45 5.64 -11.48
CA ALA A 139 -14.16 5.95 -12.72
C ALA A 139 -13.22 6.36 -13.87
N ARG A 140 -12.05 6.94 -13.54
CA ARG A 140 -11.04 7.37 -14.50
C ARG A 140 -10.00 6.27 -14.81
N CYS A 141 -10.06 5.13 -14.11
CA CYS A 141 -9.11 4.02 -14.26
C CYS A 141 -9.68 2.86 -15.08
N ARG A 142 -10.63 3.08 -15.99
CA ARG A 142 -11.25 2.02 -16.81
C ARG A 142 -10.27 1.30 -17.75
N ALA A 143 -9.13 1.92 -18.07
CA ALA A 143 -8.04 1.26 -18.79
C ALA A 143 -7.49 0.04 -18.04
N LEU A 144 -7.57 0.01 -16.70
CA LEU A 144 -7.21 -1.14 -15.87
C LEU A 144 -8.36 -2.18 -15.83
N SER A 145 -8.77 -2.65 -17.01
CA SER A 145 -9.69 -3.79 -17.09
C SER A 145 -8.99 -5.07 -16.63
N PRO A 146 -9.71 -6.08 -16.14
CA PRO A 146 -9.12 -7.38 -15.84
C PRO A 146 -8.34 -7.97 -17.02
N GLU A 147 -8.83 -7.81 -18.24
CA GLU A 147 -8.14 -8.26 -19.46
C GLU A 147 -6.79 -7.55 -19.62
N TYR A 148 -6.75 -6.22 -19.49
CA TYR A 148 -5.51 -5.46 -19.60
C TYR A 148 -4.51 -5.85 -18.51
N VAL A 149 -4.93 -5.95 -17.24
CA VAL A 149 -4.06 -6.34 -16.12
C VAL A 149 -3.51 -7.76 -16.31
N ASN A 150 -4.28 -8.67 -16.90
CA ASN A 150 -3.82 -10.03 -17.18
C ASN A 150 -2.82 -10.12 -18.33
N THR A 151 -2.77 -9.14 -19.24
CA THR A 151 -1.98 -9.21 -20.48
C THR A 151 -0.82 -8.20 -20.54
N ALA A 152 -0.97 -7.04 -19.91
CA ALA A 152 0.06 -5.99 -19.89
C ALA A 152 1.35 -6.47 -19.20
N SER A 153 2.49 -5.93 -19.62
CA SER A 153 3.74 -6.19 -18.92
C SER A 153 3.72 -5.58 -17.50
N GLY A 154 4.45 -6.18 -16.56
CA GLY A 154 4.61 -5.60 -15.22
C GLY A 154 5.20 -4.18 -15.28
N LEU A 155 6.11 -3.92 -16.22
CA LEU A 155 6.69 -2.58 -16.41
C LEU A 155 5.67 -1.57 -16.92
N ASP A 156 4.77 -1.95 -17.84
CA ASP A 156 3.73 -1.05 -18.33
C ASP A 156 2.76 -0.67 -17.21
N LEU A 157 2.40 -1.63 -16.37
CA LEU A 157 1.56 -1.39 -15.19
C LEU A 157 2.25 -0.46 -14.19
N HIS A 158 3.46 -0.79 -13.73
CA HIS A 158 4.18 -0.04 -12.70
C HIS A 158 4.70 1.33 -13.17
N ARG A 159 4.92 1.52 -14.48
CA ARG A 159 5.28 2.81 -15.07
C ARG A 159 4.06 3.66 -15.42
N PHE A 160 2.85 3.18 -15.15
CA PHE A 160 1.59 3.87 -15.46
C PHE A 160 1.43 4.21 -16.95
N HIS A 161 1.92 3.34 -17.87
CA HIS A 161 1.77 3.56 -19.32
C HIS A 161 0.30 3.50 -19.79
N TRP A 162 -0.61 3.12 -18.92
CA TRP A 162 -2.05 3.15 -19.12
C TRP A 162 -2.68 4.52 -18.82
N LEU A 163 -1.88 5.53 -18.43
CA LEU A 163 -2.28 6.92 -18.19
C LEU A 163 -1.35 7.87 -18.92
N LYS A 164 -1.83 9.11 -19.13
CA LYS A 164 -0.97 10.24 -19.43
C LYS A 164 -0.38 10.79 -18.12
N ASP A 165 0.77 11.44 -18.20
CA ASP A 165 1.45 11.99 -17.02
C ASP A 165 0.61 13.06 -16.30
N GLU A 166 -0.19 13.82 -17.05
CA GLU A 166 -1.12 14.83 -16.52
C GLU A 166 -2.24 14.23 -15.68
N ASP A 167 -2.58 12.95 -15.86
CA ASP A 167 -3.61 12.24 -15.09
C ASP A 167 -3.08 11.68 -13.76
N ILE A 168 -1.75 11.76 -13.52
CA ILE A 168 -1.10 11.26 -12.31
C ILE A 168 -0.81 12.43 -11.37
N GLY A 169 -1.54 12.50 -10.27
CA GLY A 169 -1.34 13.51 -9.24
C GLY A 169 -0.39 13.04 -8.12
N ASP A 170 -0.19 13.90 -7.13
CA ASP A 170 0.82 13.74 -6.10
C ASP A 170 0.19 13.44 -4.73
N ILE A 171 0.78 12.48 -4.02
CA ILE A 171 0.66 12.29 -2.58
C ILE A 171 1.97 12.77 -1.95
N PRO A 172 1.95 13.57 -0.87
CA PRO A 172 3.17 13.97 -0.16
C PRO A 172 3.98 12.74 0.29
N LEU A 173 5.31 12.80 0.19
CA LEU A 173 6.22 11.66 0.45
C LEU A 173 6.09 11.09 1.85
N GLN A 174 5.65 11.88 2.84
CA GLN A 174 5.38 11.42 4.20
C GLN A 174 4.37 10.26 4.27
N TRP A 175 3.55 10.09 3.24
CA TRP A 175 2.56 9.01 3.12
C TRP A 175 3.11 7.72 2.49
N ASN A 176 4.41 7.68 2.17
CA ASN A 176 5.12 6.49 1.72
C ASN A 176 6.62 6.65 2.02
N TRP A 177 6.96 6.77 3.30
CA TRP A 177 8.33 7.03 3.76
C TRP A 177 9.15 5.74 3.73
N LEU A 178 10.13 5.67 2.82
CA LEU A 178 10.90 4.46 2.55
C LEU A 178 11.96 4.22 3.63
N VAL A 179 11.74 3.23 4.49
CA VAL A 179 12.67 2.83 5.55
C VAL A 179 13.94 2.24 4.93
N GLY A 180 15.09 2.72 5.40
CA GLY A 180 16.42 2.34 4.89
C GLY A 180 16.87 3.10 3.64
N GLU A 181 15.94 3.76 2.91
CA GLU A 181 16.24 4.61 1.76
C GLU A 181 16.25 6.10 2.15
N TYR A 182 15.36 6.51 3.05
CA TYR A 182 15.27 7.86 3.59
C TYR A 182 15.73 7.89 5.04
N GLU A 183 16.21 9.05 5.50
CA GLU A 183 16.54 9.25 6.91
C GLU A 183 15.27 9.28 7.77
N ARG A 184 15.37 8.74 8.99
CA ARG A 184 14.23 8.71 9.92
C ARG A 184 13.75 10.14 10.23
N THR A 185 12.44 10.35 10.19
CA THR A 185 11.78 11.63 10.51
C THR A 185 10.54 11.42 11.37
N ALA A 186 10.20 12.40 12.19
CA ALA A 186 8.95 12.43 12.94
C ALA A 186 7.73 12.77 12.08
N ASP A 187 7.94 13.29 10.87
CA ASP A 187 6.86 13.72 9.96
C ASP A 187 6.29 12.58 9.10
N ALA A 188 6.87 11.38 9.17
CA ALA A 188 6.38 10.22 8.44
C ALA A 188 4.96 9.85 8.89
N LYS A 189 4.03 9.73 7.93
CA LYS A 189 2.62 9.40 8.14
C LYS A 189 2.30 7.95 7.82
N ILE A 190 2.96 7.40 6.81
CA ILE A 190 3.05 5.96 6.55
C ILE A 190 4.51 5.65 6.30
N VAL A 191 5.05 4.69 7.04
CA VAL A 191 6.40 4.16 6.83
C VAL A 191 6.31 2.86 6.05
N HIS A 192 7.24 2.65 5.11
CA HIS A 192 7.26 1.53 4.19
C HIS A 192 8.58 0.77 4.35
N TYR A 193 8.51 -0.45 4.81
CA TYR A 193 9.66 -1.33 5.04
C TYR A 193 10.10 -2.03 3.75
N THR A 194 10.35 -1.26 2.70
CA THR A 194 10.60 -1.75 1.34
C THR A 194 11.80 -2.70 1.20
N LEU A 195 12.72 -2.72 2.16
CA LEU A 195 13.85 -3.65 2.21
C LEU A 195 13.52 -4.90 3.02
N GLY A 196 12.59 -4.80 3.95
CA GLY A 196 12.15 -5.80 4.90
C GLY A 196 11.78 -5.15 6.23
N GLY A 197 10.73 -5.65 6.88
CA GLY A 197 10.21 -5.08 8.12
C GLY A 197 10.71 -5.82 9.38
N PRO A 198 10.43 -5.26 10.58
CA PRO A 198 10.93 -5.77 11.86
C PRO A 198 10.36 -7.15 12.25
N TYR A 199 9.51 -7.73 11.42
CA TYR A 199 9.01 -9.11 11.52
C TYR A 199 9.94 -10.13 10.86
N PHE A 200 11.02 -9.69 10.18
CA PHE A 200 12.13 -10.52 9.73
C PHE A 200 13.33 -10.30 10.65
N ASP A 201 14.04 -11.38 10.98
CA ASP A 201 15.18 -11.34 11.92
C ASP A 201 16.29 -10.38 11.46
N GLU A 202 16.56 -10.31 10.15
CA GLU A 202 17.59 -9.45 9.56
C GLU A 202 17.25 -7.96 9.66
N TYR A 203 15.97 -7.62 9.79
CA TYR A 203 15.47 -6.22 9.83
C TYR A 203 14.86 -5.83 11.17
N ARG A 204 15.06 -6.66 12.22
CA ARG A 204 14.46 -6.45 13.55
C ARG A 204 14.70 -5.07 14.14
N ASP A 205 15.85 -4.46 13.84
CA ASP A 205 16.28 -3.18 14.41
C ASP A 205 16.29 -2.03 13.38
N CYS A 206 15.49 -2.17 12.30
CA CYS A 206 15.31 -1.10 11.32
C CYS A 206 14.61 0.12 11.93
N ASP A 207 14.68 1.26 11.23
CA ASP A 207 13.95 2.46 11.64
C ASP A 207 12.46 2.17 11.80
N TYR A 208 11.82 2.80 12.79
CA TYR A 208 10.42 2.62 13.19
C TYR A 208 10.06 1.19 13.62
N ALA A 209 11.03 0.34 13.96
CA ALA A 209 10.76 -1.00 14.47
C ALA A 209 10.01 -0.99 15.81
N ASP A 210 10.30 -0.02 16.68
CA ASP A 210 9.61 0.09 17.98
C ASP A 210 8.15 0.50 17.83
N GLU A 211 7.85 1.41 16.90
CA GLU A 211 6.48 1.81 16.56
C GLU A 211 5.69 0.62 16.00
N TRP A 212 6.31 -0.19 15.14
CA TRP A 212 5.69 -1.39 14.60
C TRP A 212 5.43 -2.44 15.69
N ARG A 213 6.40 -2.70 16.57
CA ARG A 213 6.24 -3.65 17.70
C ARG A 213 5.15 -3.21 18.67
N GLU A 214 5.07 -1.92 18.95
CA GLU A 214 4.02 -1.36 19.79
C GLU A 214 2.65 -1.55 19.15
N GLU A 215 2.50 -1.32 17.84
CA GLU A 215 1.26 -1.55 17.12
C GLU A 215 0.89 -3.04 17.11
N HIS A 216 1.86 -3.93 16.88
CA HIS A 216 1.68 -5.37 16.95
C HIS A 216 1.25 -5.82 18.35
N ARG A 217 1.82 -5.23 19.39
CA ARG A 217 1.40 -5.48 20.78
C ARG A 217 -0.04 -5.03 21.02
N ARG A 218 -0.43 -3.87 20.52
CA ARG A 218 -1.81 -3.35 20.64
C ARG A 218 -2.83 -4.23 19.92
N LEU A 219 -2.49 -4.72 18.75
CA LEU A 219 -3.32 -5.65 17.99
C LEU A 219 -3.64 -6.93 18.80
N ASN A 220 -2.67 -7.44 19.59
CA ASN A 220 -2.81 -8.69 20.34
C ASN A 220 -3.44 -8.52 21.72
N HIS A 221 -3.74 -7.30 22.16
CA HIS A 221 -4.32 -7.05 23.47
C HIS A 221 -5.72 -6.46 23.39
N ALA A 222 -6.70 -7.12 24.02
CA ALA A 222 -8.00 -6.52 24.27
C ALA A 222 -7.82 -5.32 25.19
N THR A 223 -8.20 -4.12 24.74
CA THR A 223 -8.25 -2.95 25.60
C THR A 223 -9.42 -3.10 26.59
N ASN A 224 -9.14 -3.24 27.89
CA ASN A 224 -10.14 -3.05 28.91
C ASN A 224 -10.62 -1.58 28.86
N ARG A 225 -11.73 -1.31 28.16
CA ARG A 225 -12.40 -0.02 28.33
C ARG A 225 -12.86 0.03 29.80
N PRO A 226 -12.52 1.08 30.56
CA PRO A 226 -13.11 1.23 31.88
C PRO A 226 -14.63 1.20 31.72
N LYS A 227 -15.32 0.33 32.48
CA LYS A 227 -16.78 0.32 32.53
C LYS A 227 -17.19 1.75 32.86
N LYS A 228 -17.98 2.40 32.00
CA LYS A 228 -18.62 3.66 32.36
C LYS A 228 -19.37 3.37 33.65
N ALA A 229 -19.03 4.08 34.73
CA ALA A 229 -19.83 4.05 35.93
C ALA A 229 -21.26 4.40 35.52
N SER A 230 -22.18 3.45 35.70
CA SER A 230 -23.61 3.68 35.55
C SER A 230 -24.00 4.66 36.64
N GLY A 231 -24.15 5.94 36.27
CA GLY A 231 -24.78 6.94 37.06
C GLY A 231 -26.31 6.84 36.95
#